data_c2f9eff18e1af90454515b1fd2932da1
#
_entry.id   c2f9eff18e1af90454515b1fd2932da1
#
_cell.length_a   1.000
_cell.length_b   1.000
_cell.length_c   1.000
_cell.angle_alpha   90.00
_cell.angle_beta   90.00
_cell.angle_gamma   90.00
#
_symmetry.space_group_name_H-M   'P 1'
#
loop_
_entity.id
_entity.type
_entity.pdbx_description
1 polymer ?
#
loop_
_entity_poly.entity_id
_entity_poly.type
_entity_poly.pdbx_seq_one_letter_code
_entity_poly.pdbx_strand_id
1 'polypeptide(L)'
;MEKLISEKPVSAPKDEALSFPSQAKPDTNSCPHAPGKYFLPGGMDNEHCKATEQERKWIRPDTPSKCTWKLGKPLSASPHHHAALSEPPNILPNILTKVGNTPLVRINKIGKHFGLKCELLAKCEYFNAGGSVKDRISLRMVEDAEKAGILKPGDTIIEPTSGNTGIGLALAAAVKGYRCIIVMPEKMSMEKVDVLRALGAEIVRTPTTARYDSPESHVGVAWRLKNEIPNAHILDQYRNASNPLTHYDTTAEELLQQCEGKIDMFVATAGTGGTITGISRKLKEKCPGCKIIGVDPEGSILAEPEELNKTDKTMYEVEGIGYDFVPTVLDRSMVDRWYKSNDEESFTLARMLIREEGLLCGGSSGSAMSVAVKAAKELKEGQRCVVMFPDSIRNYMSKFLSDKWMIQKGFLKEEDLVKKPWWWNISVQELSLSAPLTVLPTVTCAKTVEILREKGFDQVPVVDESGVILGMVTLGNMLSSLLAGKVQPSDEVSKVIYKQFKQTNNQASGENMVRNKAV
;
A
#
# COMPACT_ATOMS: atom_id res chain seq x y z
N MET A 1 -47.41 -36.17 -23.05
CA MET A 1 -48.56 -35.34 -23.44
C MET A 1 -48.09 -33.90 -23.46
N GLU A 2 -48.01 -33.45 -24.67
CA GLU A 2 -47.56 -32.12 -25.10
C GLU A 2 -48.47 -31.00 -24.58
N LYS A 3 -47.90 -29.86 -24.31
CA LYS A 3 -48.41 -28.55 -24.76
C LYS A 3 -47.25 -27.58 -24.93
N LEU A 4 -46.90 -27.41 -26.16
CA LEU A 4 -46.15 -26.27 -26.69
C LEU A 4 -46.91 -24.96 -26.37
N ILE A 5 -46.22 -23.99 -25.79
CA ILE A 5 -46.60 -22.58 -25.87
C ILE A 5 -45.47 -21.86 -26.59
N SER A 6 -45.81 -21.40 -27.79
CA SER A 6 -44.97 -20.54 -28.64
C SER A 6 -44.86 -19.15 -28.01
N GLU A 7 -43.69 -18.76 -27.57
CA GLU A 7 -43.42 -17.35 -27.32
C GLU A 7 -42.66 -16.71 -28.49
N LYS A 8 -43.21 -15.62 -28.98
CA LYS A 8 -42.62 -14.76 -30.01
C LYS A 8 -41.36 -14.13 -29.47
N PRO A 9 -40.33 -13.91 -30.31
CA PRO A 9 -39.13 -13.22 -29.86
C PRO A 9 -39.44 -11.76 -29.55
N VAL A 10 -39.17 -11.35 -28.30
CA VAL A 10 -39.13 -9.96 -27.89
C VAL A 10 -37.88 -9.32 -28.51
N SER A 11 -38.07 -8.28 -29.31
CA SER A 11 -36.99 -7.50 -29.90
C SER A 11 -36.14 -6.88 -28.80
N ALA A 12 -34.84 -7.06 -28.89
CA ALA A 12 -33.87 -6.40 -28.05
C ALA A 12 -34.00 -4.87 -28.14
N PRO A 13 -33.89 -4.14 -27.01
CA PRO A 13 -33.80 -2.69 -27.06
C PRO A 13 -32.52 -2.30 -27.80
N LYS A 14 -32.66 -1.35 -28.72
CA LYS A 14 -31.53 -0.71 -29.41
C LYS A 14 -30.61 -0.09 -28.37
N ASP A 15 -29.33 -0.39 -28.47
CA ASP A 15 -28.25 0.26 -27.76
C ASP A 15 -28.30 1.78 -27.99
N GLU A 16 -28.88 2.52 -27.04
CA GLU A 16 -28.58 3.92 -26.88
C GLU A 16 -27.18 3.98 -26.25
N ALA A 17 -26.20 4.24 -27.09
CA ALA A 17 -24.87 4.59 -26.65
C ALA A 17 -24.97 5.78 -25.69
N LEU A 18 -24.69 5.52 -24.40
CA LEU A 18 -24.44 6.57 -23.42
C LEU A 18 -23.28 7.42 -23.93
N SER A 19 -23.62 8.54 -24.59
CA SER A 19 -22.66 9.57 -24.92
C SER A 19 -22.24 10.24 -23.61
N PHE A 20 -21.06 9.88 -23.10
CA PHE A 20 -20.40 10.68 -22.10
C PHE A 20 -20.18 12.08 -22.71
N PRO A 21 -20.51 13.17 -21.99
CA PRO A 21 -20.17 14.49 -22.47
C PRO A 21 -18.64 14.50 -22.72
N SER A 22 -18.24 14.89 -23.91
CA SER A 22 -16.84 15.09 -24.26
C SER A 22 -16.26 16.06 -23.23
N GLN A 23 -15.37 15.56 -22.38
CA GLN A 23 -14.60 16.45 -21.52
C GLN A 23 -13.89 17.42 -22.44
N ALA A 24 -14.24 18.69 -22.32
CA ALA A 24 -13.49 19.76 -22.93
C ALA A 24 -12.03 19.54 -22.55
N LYS A 25 -11.13 19.48 -23.53
CA LYS A 25 -9.71 19.43 -23.28
C LYS A 25 -9.40 20.58 -22.32
N PRO A 26 -8.80 20.31 -21.15
CA PRO A 26 -8.45 21.39 -20.24
C PRO A 26 -7.54 22.35 -21.02
N ASP A 27 -7.90 23.62 -21.02
CA ASP A 27 -7.10 24.68 -21.60
C ASP A 27 -5.77 24.68 -20.83
N THR A 28 -4.70 24.18 -21.45
CA THR A 28 -3.37 24.03 -20.84
C THR A 28 -2.74 25.36 -20.43
N ASN A 29 -3.36 26.47 -20.86
CA ASN A 29 -2.94 27.83 -20.51
C ASN A 29 -3.65 28.40 -19.27
N SER A 30 -4.70 27.76 -18.73
CA SER A 30 -5.45 28.25 -17.58
C SER A 30 -5.08 27.58 -16.25
N CYS A 31 -4.28 26.52 -16.25
CA CYS A 31 -3.78 25.89 -15.03
C CYS A 31 -2.34 26.36 -14.74
N PRO A 32 -2.10 27.18 -13.72
CA PRO A 32 -0.75 27.62 -13.37
C PRO A 32 0.16 26.46 -12.89
N HIS A 33 -0.38 25.26 -12.78
CA HIS A 33 0.26 24.07 -12.21
C HIS A 33 0.49 22.93 -13.23
N ALA A 34 0.51 23.23 -14.54
CA ALA A 34 0.89 22.22 -15.55
C ALA A 34 2.29 21.65 -15.26
N PRO A 35 2.48 20.28 -15.41
CA PRO A 35 3.72 19.61 -15.09
C PRO A 35 4.86 20.16 -15.87
N GLY A 36 5.57 20.94 -15.89
CA GLY A 36 6.64 21.54 -16.71
C GLY A 36 7.05 22.93 -16.30
N LYS A 37 6.24 23.63 -15.51
CA LYS A 37 6.61 24.98 -15.03
C LYS A 37 7.31 25.01 -13.68
N TYR A 38 7.37 23.88 -12.96
CA TYR A 38 7.93 23.82 -11.61
C TYR A 38 9.37 23.27 -11.50
N PHE A 39 9.95 22.80 -12.61
CA PHE A 39 11.26 22.15 -12.62
C PHE A 39 12.22 22.80 -13.64
N LEU A 40 12.46 24.10 -13.53
CA LEU A 40 13.62 24.70 -14.17
C LEU A 40 14.52 25.29 -13.09
N PRO A 41 15.73 24.76 -12.89
CA PRO A 41 16.75 25.43 -12.11
C PRO A 41 17.32 26.58 -12.94
N GLY A 42 17.19 27.77 -12.49
CA GLY A 42 17.92 28.90 -13.03
C GLY A 42 17.05 30.02 -13.59
N GLY A 43 17.03 31.12 -12.86
CA GLY A 43 16.85 32.45 -13.41
C GLY A 43 15.40 32.91 -13.58
N MET A 44 14.77 33.33 -12.50
CA MET A 44 13.77 34.39 -12.57
C MET A 44 14.21 35.54 -11.68
N ASP A 45 14.28 36.70 -12.30
CA ASP A 45 14.70 37.95 -11.71
C ASP A 45 13.90 38.30 -10.46
N ASN A 46 14.64 38.69 -9.44
CA ASN A 46 14.24 38.94 -8.06
C ASN A 46 13.35 40.21 -7.85
N GLU A 47 12.60 40.69 -8.84
CA GLU A 47 11.93 41.96 -8.68
C GLU A 47 10.40 41.93 -8.50
N HIS A 48 9.71 40.78 -8.63
CA HIS A 48 8.24 40.74 -8.52
C HIS A 48 7.66 39.81 -7.46
N CYS A 49 8.46 39.25 -6.56
CA CYS A 49 7.99 38.46 -5.40
C CYS A 49 8.44 39.07 -4.08
N LYS A 50 8.12 40.34 -3.85
CA LYS A 50 8.08 40.89 -2.49
C LYS A 50 6.69 40.66 -1.88
N ALA A 51 6.25 39.41 -1.77
CA ALA A 51 5.31 39.03 -0.72
C ALA A 51 6.10 39.15 0.59
N THR A 52 5.67 40.03 1.46
CA THR A 52 6.29 40.28 2.77
C THR A 52 6.41 38.95 3.53
N GLU A 53 7.48 38.73 4.29
CA GLU A 53 7.70 37.55 5.14
C GLU A 53 6.51 37.22 6.05
N GLN A 54 5.62 38.18 6.32
CA GLN A 54 4.40 38.02 7.09
C GLN A 54 3.26 37.27 6.37
N GLU A 55 3.26 37.20 5.04
CA GLU A 55 2.20 36.54 4.25
C GLU A 55 2.51 35.07 3.94
N ARG A 56 3.76 34.63 4.10
CA ARG A 56 4.18 33.24 3.98
C ARG A 56 4.08 32.53 5.35
N LYS A 57 2.90 32.46 5.93
CA LYS A 57 2.71 31.72 7.19
C LYS A 57 2.74 30.22 6.91
N TRP A 58 3.93 29.69 6.80
CA TRP A 58 4.17 28.27 6.94
C TRP A 58 4.08 27.90 8.42
N ILE A 59 3.14 27.01 8.74
CA ILE A 59 3.02 26.51 10.10
C ILE A 59 3.82 25.20 10.19
N ARG A 60 4.82 25.18 11.04
CA ARG A 60 5.70 24.01 11.23
C ARG A 60 4.90 22.84 11.79
N PRO A 61 5.14 21.58 11.31
CA PRO A 61 4.44 20.40 11.78
C PRO A 61 4.89 19.92 13.18
N ASP A 62 5.95 20.51 13.73
CA ASP A 62 6.59 20.21 15.01
C ASP A 62 6.33 21.28 16.09
N THR A 63 5.33 22.14 15.91
CA THR A 63 4.99 23.14 16.93
C THR A 63 4.52 22.47 18.23
N PRO A 64 4.84 23.04 19.41
CA PRO A 64 4.39 22.49 20.69
C PRO A 64 2.87 22.30 20.74
N SER A 65 2.41 21.19 21.31
CA SER A 65 0.99 20.91 21.47
C SER A 65 0.34 21.91 22.43
N LYS A 66 -0.84 22.42 22.04
CA LYS A 66 -1.71 23.24 22.90
C LYS A 66 -2.81 22.40 23.57
N CYS A 67 -2.77 21.08 23.44
CA CYS A 67 -3.75 20.18 24.02
C CYS A 67 -3.75 20.30 25.57
N THR A 68 -4.94 20.45 26.15
CA THR A 68 -5.14 20.57 27.61
C THR A 68 -5.53 19.27 28.28
N TRP A 69 -5.53 18.15 27.51
CA TRP A 69 -5.85 16.83 28.06
C TRP A 69 -4.86 16.44 29.17
N LYS A 70 -5.37 15.88 30.26
CA LYS A 70 -4.59 15.27 31.34
C LYS A 70 -5.34 14.07 31.87
N LEU A 71 -4.62 13.02 32.24
CA LEU A 71 -5.21 11.84 32.88
C LEU A 71 -6.01 12.23 34.13
N GLY A 72 -7.20 11.65 34.27
CA GLY A 72 -8.10 11.92 35.42
C GLY A 72 -9.02 13.12 35.25
N LYS A 73 -8.90 13.93 34.20
CA LYS A 73 -9.88 14.97 33.90
C LYS A 73 -11.16 14.36 33.29
N PRO A 74 -12.37 14.86 33.71
CA PRO A 74 -13.60 14.38 33.09
C PRO A 74 -13.70 14.77 31.62
N LEU A 75 -14.35 13.95 30.81
CA LEU A 75 -14.54 14.19 29.37
C LEU A 75 -15.27 15.51 29.09
N SER A 76 -16.17 15.92 29.99
CA SER A 76 -16.88 17.20 29.94
C SER A 76 -15.97 18.43 30.00
N ALA A 77 -14.74 18.28 30.49
CA ALA A 77 -13.74 19.34 30.51
C ALA A 77 -12.89 19.40 29.24
N SER A 78 -13.12 18.52 28.29
CA SER A 78 -12.42 18.54 27.01
C SER A 78 -12.88 19.71 26.14
N PRO A 79 -11.95 20.46 25.51
CA PRO A 79 -12.32 21.48 24.53
C PRO A 79 -12.72 20.89 23.16
N HIS A 80 -12.62 19.57 23.01
CA HIS A 80 -12.86 18.86 21.76
C HIS A 80 -14.26 18.25 21.71
N HIS A 81 -14.81 18.13 20.50
CA HIS A 81 -16.04 17.38 20.28
C HIS A 81 -15.71 15.88 20.16
N HIS A 82 -16.31 15.06 21.02
CA HIS A 82 -16.17 13.60 21.01
C HIS A 82 -17.35 12.95 20.29
N ALA A 83 -17.06 11.94 19.47
CA ALA A 83 -18.06 11.15 18.78
C ALA A 83 -18.23 9.79 19.49
N ALA A 84 -19.48 9.40 19.74
CA ALA A 84 -19.78 8.07 20.27
C ALA A 84 -19.61 6.99 19.17
N LEU A 85 -19.15 5.81 19.58
CA LEU A 85 -19.15 4.64 18.70
C LEU A 85 -20.59 4.22 18.42
N SER A 86 -20.94 4.04 17.13
CA SER A 86 -22.28 3.61 16.68
C SER A 86 -22.17 2.37 15.81
N GLU A 87 -23.22 1.54 15.86
CA GLU A 87 -23.33 0.40 14.93
C GLU A 87 -23.67 0.92 13.52
N PRO A 88 -23.04 0.36 12.46
CA PRO A 88 -23.34 0.76 11.10
C PRO A 88 -24.72 0.23 10.67
N PRO A 89 -25.44 0.94 9.79
CA PRO A 89 -26.70 0.47 9.23
C PRO A 89 -26.48 -0.72 8.29
N ASN A 90 -27.52 -1.56 8.08
CA ASN A 90 -27.45 -2.73 7.21
C ASN A 90 -27.11 -2.38 5.75
N ILE A 91 -27.67 -1.27 5.25
CA ILE A 91 -27.32 -0.70 3.94
C ILE A 91 -26.56 0.59 4.18
N LEU A 92 -25.28 0.62 3.80
CA LEU A 92 -24.44 1.78 3.98
C LEU A 92 -24.81 2.88 2.98
N PRO A 93 -24.98 4.15 3.41
CA PRO A 93 -25.30 5.25 2.50
C PRO A 93 -24.19 5.55 1.50
N ASN A 94 -22.95 5.31 1.87
CA ASN A 94 -21.77 5.38 1.03
C ASN A 94 -20.61 4.62 1.70
N ILE A 95 -19.49 4.50 1.00
CA ILE A 95 -18.32 3.72 1.45
C ILE A 95 -17.62 4.30 2.68
N LEU A 96 -17.76 5.60 2.97
CA LEU A 96 -17.12 6.24 4.13
C LEU A 96 -17.64 5.69 5.45
N THR A 97 -18.88 5.24 5.51
CA THR A 97 -19.46 4.60 6.70
C THR A 97 -18.86 3.21 6.99
N LYS A 98 -18.06 2.66 6.07
CA LYS A 98 -17.27 1.43 6.30
C LYS A 98 -15.91 1.71 6.95
N VAL A 99 -15.55 2.95 7.18
CA VAL A 99 -14.35 3.31 7.92
C VAL A 99 -14.55 3.00 9.41
N GLY A 100 -13.63 2.26 10.00
CA GLY A 100 -13.73 1.78 11.38
C GLY A 100 -14.35 0.38 11.49
N ASN A 101 -14.66 -0.02 12.72
CA ASN A 101 -15.14 -1.36 13.07
C ASN A 101 -14.28 -2.48 12.44
N THR A 102 -12.97 -2.31 12.52
CA THR A 102 -12.00 -3.24 11.95
C THR A 102 -11.85 -4.49 12.82
N PRO A 103 -11.55 -5.66 12.24
CA PRO A 103 -11.44 -6.88 13.00
C PRO A 103 -10.20 -6.90 13.91
N LEU A 104 -10.35 -7.57 15.05
CA LEU A 104 -9.25 -7.99 15.91
C LEU A 104 -9.06 -9.51 15.71
N VAL A 105 -7.89 -9.93 15.24
CA VAL A 105 -7.61 -11.30 14.82
C VAL A 105 -6.55 -11.93 15.72
N ARG A 106 -6.78 -13.17 16.17
CA ARG A 106 -5.80 -13.94 16.95
C ARG A 106 -4.67 -14.43 16.06
N ILE A 107 -3.43 -14.20 16.51
CA ILE A 107 -2.21 -14.72 15.88
C ILE A 107 -1.84 -16.04 16.54
N ASN A 108 -1.88 -17.15 15.79
CA ASN A 108 -1.85 -18.48 16.36
C ASN A 108 -0.49 -19.18 16.24
N LYS A 109 0.26 -18.93 15.18
CA LYS A 109 1.52 -19.64 14.87
C LYS A 109 2.75 -18.84 15.29
N ILE A 110 2.79 -17.55 14.97
CA ILE A 110 3.94 -16.68 15.26
C ILE A 110 4.21 -16.62 16.76
N GLY A 111 3.17 -16.45 17.59
CA GLY A 111 3.35 -16.45 19.04
C GLY A 111 4.04 -17.73 19.55
N LYS A 112 3.61 -18.88 19.06
CA LYS A 112 4.22 -20.18 19.39
C LYS A 112 5.66 -20.30 18.88
N HIS A 113 5.90 -19.85 17.64
CA HIS A 113 7.25 -19.87 17.05
C HIS A 113 8.27 -19.10 17.91
N PHE A 114 7.87 -17.97 18.49
CA PHE A 114 8.71 -17.15 19.36
C PHE A 114 8.61 -17.50 20.86
N GLY A 115 7.87 -18.56 21.22
CA GLY A 115 7.73 -19.04 22.59
C GLY A 115 6.93 -18.10 23.52
N LEU A 116 6.01 -17.30 22.97
CA LEU A 116 5.14 -16.43 23.75
C LEU A 116 4.08 -17.24 24.49
N LYS A 117 3.78 -16.82 25.72
CA LYS A 117 2.76 -17.45 26.58
C LYS A 117 1.41 -16.73 26.52
N CYS A 118 1.42 -15.43 26.17
CA CYS A 118 0.24 -14.59 26.11
C CYS A 118 -0.58 -14.81 24.83
N GLU A 119 -1.83 -14.32 24.83
CA GLU A 119 -2.60 -14.15 23.61
C GLU A 119 -2.02 -12.99 22.78
N LEU A 120 -1.71 -13.25 21.52
CA LEU A 120 -1.23 -12.26 20.58
C LEU A 120 -2.36 -11.93 19.59
N LEU A 121 -2.74 -10.65 19.51
CA LEU A 121 -3.91 -10.18 18.76
C LEU A 121 -3.50 -9.08 17.78
N ALA A 122 -3.99 -9.15 16.54
CA ALA A 122 -3.75 -8.16 15.50
C ALA A 122 -4.98 -7.29 15.27
N LYS A 123 -4.88 -5.97 15.48
CA LYS A 123 -5.90 -5.00 15.05
C LYS A 123 -5.66 -4.65 13.59
N CYS A 124 -6.50 -5.21 12.72
CA CYS A 124 -6.29 -5.21 11.27
C CYS A 124 -6.91 -3.98 10.61
N GLU A 125 -6.22 -2.84 10.67
CA GLU A 125 -6.70 -1.56 10.11
C GLU A 125 -6.74 -1.52 8.58
N TYR A 126 -6.13 -2.49 7.91
CA TYR A 126 -6.22 -2.63 6.45
C TYR A 126 -7.60 -3.10 5.95
N PHE A 127 -8.55 -3.41 6.84
CA PHE A 127 -9.95 -3.64 6.50
C PHE A 127 -10.78 -2.37 6.39
N ASN A 128 -10.21 -1.19 6.67
CA ASN A 128 -10.84 0.07 6.33
C ASN A 128 -11.06 0.19 4.81
N ALA A 129 -12.01 1.01 4.39
CA ALA A 129 -12.44 1.16 2.99
C ALA A 129 -11.30 1.53 2.02
N GLY A 130 -10.40 2.42 2.41
CA GLY A 130 -9.20 2.79 1.64
C GLY A 130 -7.99 1.93 1.95
N GLY A 131 -8.10 0.94 2.85
CA GLY A 131 -7.09 -0.05 3.14
C GLY A 131 -6.06 0.32 4.20
N SER A 132 -6.32 1.33 5.03
CA SER A 132 -5.39 1.70 6.09
C SER A 132 -6.04 2.38 7.30
N VAL A 133 -5.27 2.45 8.40
CA VAL A 133 -5.62 3.21 9.62
C VAL A 133 -5.86 4.71 9.33
N LYS A 134 -5.31 5.22 8.24
CA LYS A 134 -5.39 6.64 7.88
C LYS A 134 -6.77 7.05 7.36
N ASP A 135 -7.61 6.12 6.95
CA ASP A 135 -8.98 6.40 6.56
C ASP A 135 -9.76 7.04 7.71
N ARG A 136 -9.50 6.59 8.95
CA ARG A 136 -10.13 7.14 10.15
C ARG A 136 -9.82 8.61 10.36
N ILE A 137 -8.53 8.96 10.30
CA ILE A 137 -8.12 10.36 10.51
C ILE A 137 -8.58 11.24 9.35
N SER A 138 -8.51 10.75 8.13
CA SER A 138 -8.91 11.49 6.93
C SER A 138 -10.39 11.84 6.97
N LEU A 139 -11.25 10.86 7.25
CA LEU A 139 -12.69 11.09 7.39
C LEU A 139 -12.99 12.08 8.52
N ARG A 140 -12.39 11.88 9.70
CA ARG A 140 -12.62 12.74 10.86
C ARG A 140 -12.15 14.19 10.62
N MET A 141 -10.99 14.39 10.00
CA MET A 141 -10.48 15.72 9.66
C MET A 141 -11.41 16.46 8.69
N VAL A 142 -11.93 15.76 7.67
CA VAL A 142 -12.89 16.34 6.70
C VAL A 142 -14.19 16.70 7.42
N GLU A 143 -14.79 15.80 8.18
CA GLU A 143 -16.06 16.02 8.87
C GLU A 143 -15.98 17.14 9.94
N ASP A 144 -14.88 17.19 10.70
CA ASP A 144 -14.68 18.24 11.70
C ASP A 144 -14.47 19.62 11.00
N ALA A 145 -13.77 19.67 9.85
CA ALA A 145 -13.60 20.89 9.07
C ALA A 145 -14.91 21.35 8.43
N GLU A 146 -15.76 20.42 7.96
CA GLU A 146 -17.12 20.74 7.47
C GLU A 146 -18.00 21.31 8.59
N LYS A 147 -18.03 20.64 9.75
CA LYS A 147 -18.79 21.10 10.93
C LYS A 147 -18.34 22.48 11.42
N ALA A 148 -17.05 22.76 11.35
CA ALA A 148 -16.48 24.06 11.71
C ALA A 148 -16.69 25.15 10.65
N GLY A 149 -17.27 24.82 9.46
CA GLY A 149 -17.45 25.75 8.35
C GLY A 149 -16.15 26.17 7.67
N ILE A 150 -15.05 25.48 7.95
CA ILE A 150 -13.74 25.71 7.33
C ILE A 150 -13.73 25.16 5.91
N LEU A 151 -14.21 23.91 5.73
CA LEU A 151 -14.30 23.24 4.45
C LEU A 151 -15.72 23.34 3.89
N LYS A 152 -15.86 23.84 2.66
CA LYS A 152 -17.15 24.08 1.97
C LYS A 152 -17.19 23.30 0.67
N PRO A 153 -18.38 22.96 0.16
CA PRO A 153 -18.52 22.31 -1.15
C PRO A 153 -17.77 23.08 -2.25
N GLY A 154 -16.96 22.37 -3.03
CA GLY A 154 -16.13 22.95 -4.09
C GLY A 154 -14.74 23.41 -3.68
N ASP A 155 -14.42 23.40 -2.38
CA ASP A 155 -13.08 23.71 -1.90
C ASP A 155 -12.06 22.63 -2.28
N THR A 156 -10.77 22.98 -2.19
CA THR A 156 -9.66 22.09 -2.48
C THR A 156 -8.99 21.61 -1.21
N ILE A 157 -8.86 20.30 -1.06
CA ILE A 157 -8.08 19.67 0.01
C ILE A 157 -6.66 19.44 -0.50
N ILE A 158 -5.67 19.90 0.24
CA ILE A 158 -4.23 19.65 -0.03
C ILE A 158 -3.64 18.97 1.21
N GLU A 159 -2.85 17.90 1.01
CA GLU A 159 -2.19 17.24 2.16
C GLU A 159 -0.78 16.76 1.79
N PRO A 160 0.23 17.13 2.60
CA PRO A 160 1.56 16.52 2.54
C PRO A 160 1.52 15.16 3.24
N THR A 161 1.82 14.06 2.52
CA THR A 161 1.69 12.72 3.10
C THR A 161 2.56 11.68 2.42
N SER A 162 2.87 10.59 3.14
CA SER A 162 3.50 9.38 2.61
C SER A 162 2.53 8.47 1.81
N GLY A 163 1.28 8.86 1.61
CA GLY A 163 0.31 8.20 0.73
C GLY A 163 -0.96 7.70 1.40
N ASN A 164 -0.92 6.99 2.52
CA ASN A 164 -2.13 6.42 3.13
C ASN A 164 -3.15 7.49 3.57
N THR A 165 -2.70 8.59 4.18
CA THR A 165 -3.60 9.72 4.50
C THR A 165 -4.16 10.35 3.24
N GLY A 166 -3.32 10.46 2.19
CA GLY A 166 -3.77 10.92 0.88
C GLY A 166 -4.87 10.04 0.30
N ILE A 167 -4.75 8.71 0.39
CA ILE A 167 -5.78 7.77 -0.07
C ILE A 167 -7.08 7.99 0.71
N GLY A 168 -7.02 8.10 2.04
CA GLY A 168 -8.21 8.36 2.86
C GLY A 168 -8.88 9.70 2.54
N LEU A 169 -8.08 10.77 2.31
CA LEU A 169 -8.60 12.09 1.90
C LEU A 169 -9.17 12.06 0.49
N ALA A 170 -8.49 11.41 -0.46
CA ALA A 170 -9.00 11.26 -1.82
C ALA A 170 -10.29 10.44 -1.86
N LEU A 171 -10.41 9.40 -1.02
CA LEU A 171 -11.64 8.64 -0.86
C LEU A 171 -12.79 9.52 -0.34
N ALA A 172 -12.53 10.32 0.71
CA ALA A 172 -13.52 11.26 1.23
C ALA A 172 -13.87 12.33 0.20
N ALA A 173 -12.88 12.86 -0.52
CA ALA A 173 -13.06 13.86 -1.57
C ALA A 173 -13.90 13.33 -2.74
N ALA A 174 -13.64 12.10 -3.20
CA ALA A 174 -14.41 11.46 -4.28
C ALA A 174 -15.89 11.30 -3.90
N VAL A 175 -16.19 10.91 -2.64
CA VAL A 175 -17.57 10.74 -2.17
C VAL A 175 -18.28 12.08 -1.91
N LYS A 176 -17.55 13.08 -1.41
CA LYS A 176 -18.13 14.39 -0.97
C LYS A 176 -18.00 15.50 -2.02
N GLY A 177 -17.30 15.26 -3.14
CA GLY A 177 -17.19 16.19 -4.25
C GLY A 177 -16.13 17.29 -4.05
N TYR A 178 -15.05 17.03 -3.31
CA TYR A 178 -13.92 17.95 -3.16
C TYR A 178 -12.84 17.71 -4.22
N ARG A 179 -12.15 18.77 -4.64
CA ARG A 179 -10.87 18.65 -5.33
C ARG A 179 -9.81 18.20 -4.33
N CYS A 180 -8.93 17.27 -4.72
CA CYS A 180 -7.92 16.73 -3.81
C CYS A 180 -6.54 16.77 -4.48
N ILE A 181 -5.57 17.39 -3.82
CA ILE A 181 -4.16 17.48 -4.25
C ILE A 181 -3.28 16.83 -3.18
N ILE A 182 -2.54 15.81 -3.55
CA ILE A 182 -1.64 15.09 -2.63
C ILE A 182 -0.19 15.38 -3.00
N VAL A 183 0.55 15.86 -2.01
CA VAL A 183 1.99 16.14 -2.14
C VAL A 183 2.77 15.04 -1.42
N MET A 184 3.61 14.30 -2.16
CA MET A 184 4.27 13.12 -1.60
C MET A 184 5.69 12.92 -2.14
N PRO A 185 6.62 12.39 -1.28
CA PRO A 185 7.98 12.08 -1.70
C PRO A 185 8.06 11.03 -2.81
N GLU A 186 9.09 11.10 -3.65
CA GLU A 186 9.29 10.18 -4.79
C GLU A 186 9.53 8.73 -4.37
N LYS A 187 10.06 8.46 -3.17
CA LYS A 187 10.31 7.10 -2.68
C LYS A 187 9.05 6.27 -2.45
N MET A 188 7.87 6.92 -2.38
CA MET A 188 6.63 6.22 -2.06
C MET A 188 6.22 5.28 -3.20
N SER A 189 5.62 4.15 -2.83
CA SER A 189 5.23 3.08 -3.77
C SER A 189 4.32 3.59 -4.88
N MET A 190 4.47 3.00 -6.07
CA MET A 190 3.64 3.35 -7.24
C MET A 190 2.20 2.91 -7.06
N GLU A 191 1.96 1.84 -6.33
CA GLU A 191 0.62 1.36 -5.99
C GLU A 191 -0.22 2.43 -5.29
N LYS A 192 0.36 3.20 -4.37
CA LYS A 192 -0.32 4.33 -3.72
C LYS A 192 -0.64 5.45 -4.71
N VAL A 193 0.31 5.75 -5.62
CA VAL A 193 0.12 6.74 -6.68
C VAL A 193 -1.04 6.35 -7.59
N ASP A 194 -1.10 5.09 -7.98
CA ASP A 194 -2.15 4.60 -8.89
C ASP A 194 -3.53 4.59 -8.24
N VAL A 195 -3.62 4.21 -6.95
CA VAL A 195 -4.87 4.32 -6.18
C VAL A 195 -5.33 5.78 -6.07
N LEU A 196 -4.42 6.71 -5.78
CA LEU A 196 -4.73 8.15 -5.70
C LEU A 196 -5.26 8.68 -7.04
N ARG A 197 -4.62 8.33 -8.16
CA ARG A 197 -5.08 8.69 -9.50
C ARG A 197 -6.46 8.11 -9.81
N ALA A 198 -6.68 6.85 -9.45
CA ALA A 198 -7.98 6.19 -9.64
C ALA A 198 -9.10 6.88 -8.84
N LEU A 199 -8.80 7.45 -7.67
CA LEU A 199 -9.71 8.26 -6.87
C LEU A 199 -9.87 9.69 -7.37
N GLY A 200 -9.18 10.09 -8.45
CA GLY A 200 -9.27 11.41 -9.04
C GLY A 200 -8.40 12.48 -8.36
N ALA A 201 -7.46 12.08 -7.49
CA ALA A 201 -6.56 13.04 -6.86
C ALA A 201 -5.44 13.49 -7.80
N GLU A 202 -5.10 14.78 -7.72
CA GLU A 202 -3.90 15.34 -8.33
C GLU A 202 -2.68 15.04 -7.45
N ILE A 203 -1.54 14.68 -8.06
CA ILE A 203 -0.36 14.24 -7.32
C ILE A 203 0.83 15.09 -7.69
N VAL A 204 1.46 15.69 -6.67
CA VAL A 204 2.71 16.42 -6.78
C VAL A 204 3.81 15.63 -6.09
N ARG A 205 4.85 15.24 -6.85
CA ARG A 205 5.99 14.49 -6.33
C ARG A 205 7.11 15.44 -5.90
N THR A 206 7.77 15.13 -4.79
CA THR A 206 8.85 15.94 -4.21
C THR A 206 10.08 15.09 -3.96
N PRO A 207 11.30 15.71 -3.92
CA PRO A 207 12.53 14.99 -3.66
C PRO A 207 12.49 14.22 -2.32
N THR A 208 12.93 12.98 -2.33
CA THR A 208 12.94 12.12 -1.13
C THR A 208 13.86 12.63 -0.03
N THR A 209 14.98 13.26 -0.41
CA THR A 209 16.04 13.75 0.50
C THR A 209 15.76 15.13 1.08
N ALA A 210 14.68 15.79 0.64
CA ALA A 210 14.32 17.11 1.14
C ALA A 210 13.86 17.00 2.60
N ARG A 211 14.55 17.74 3.50
CA ARG A 211 14.14 17.85 4.92
C ARG A 211 12.77 18.49 5.01
N TYR A 212 12.02 18.14 6.06
CA TYR A 212 10.66 18.64 6.29
C TYR A 212 10.55 20.17 6.29
N ASP A 213 11.61 20.87 6.70
CA ASP A 213 11.72 22.33 6.82
C ASP A 213 12.23 23.03 5.55
N SER A 214 12.55 22.28 4.49
CA SER A 214 12.97 22.86 3.21
C SER A 214 11.78 23.23 2.31
N PRO A 215 11.90 24.27 1.47
CA PRO A 215 10.83 24.66 0.54
C PRO A 215 10.44 23.59 -0.47
N GLU A 216 11.39 22.69 -0.83
CA GLU A 216 11.19 21.58 -1.77
C GLU A 216 10.55 20.36 -1.12
N SER A 217 10.45 20.32 0.21
CA SER A 217 9.82 19.22 0.93
C SER A 217 8.34 19.08 0.57
N HIS A 218 7.79 17.90 0.79
CA HIS A 218 6.35 17.70 0.61
C HIS A 218 5.52 18.66 1.49
N VAL A 219 6.02 19.03 2.65
CA VAL A 219 5.37 20.02 3.53
C VAL A 219 5.47 21.43 2.93
N GLY A 220 6.67 21.87 2.54
CA GLY A 220 6.88 23.19 1.95
C GLY A 220 6.10 23.41 0.66
N VAL A 221 6.08 22.41 -0.23
CA VAL A 221 5.33 22.45 -1.49
C VAL A 221 3.81 22.50 -1.23
N ALA A 222 3.30 21.70 -0.29
CA ALA A 222 1.86 21.73 0.06
C ALA A 222 1.43 23.10 0.57
N TRP A 223 2.22 23.75 1.44
CA TRP A 223 1.93 25.08 1.94
C TRP A 223 2.00 26.14 0.83
N ARG A 224 2.94 26.03 -0.11
CA ARG A 224 3.00 26.91 -1.28
C ARG A 224 1.74 26.79 -2.12
N LEU A 225 1.32 25.58 -2.48
CA LEU A 225 0.10 25.33 -3.24
C LEU A 225 -1.14 25.86 -2.52
N LYS A 226 -1.25 25.64 -1.22
CA LYS A 226 -2.36 26.15 -0.40
C LYS A 226 -2.46 27.70 -0.46
N ASN A 227 -1.33 28.40 -0.51
CA ASN A 227 -1.29 29.85 -0.58
C ASN A 227 -1.58 30.39 -2.00
N GLU A 228 -1.32 29.60 -3.04
CA GLU A 228 -1.53 29.98 -4.45
C GLU A 228 -2.94 29.61 -4.94
N ILE A 229 -3.56 28.57 -4.41
CA ILE A 229 -4.87 28.08 -4.85
C ILE A 229 -5.97 28.69 -3.96
N PRO A 230 -6.93 29.43 -4.53
CA PRO A 230 -8.08 29.96 -3.78
C PRO A 230 -8.91 28.82 -3.15
N ASN A 231 -9.42 29.04 -1.94
CA ASN A 231 -10.26 28.09 -1.21
C ASN A 231 -9.59 26.71 -1.02
N ALA A 232 -8.25 26.71 -0.86
CA ALA A 232 -7.49 25.50 -0.58
C ALA A 232 -7.17 25.39 0.92
N HIS A 233 -7.30 24.17 1.44
CA HIS A 233 -7.12 23.85 2.85
C HIS A 233 -6.16 22.70 3.03
N ILE A 234 -5.20 22.83 3.94
CA ILE A 234 -4.40 21.72 4.48
C ILE A 234 -5.06 21.30 5.77
N LEU A 235 -5.51 20.04 5.84
CA LEU A 235 -6.14 19.50 7.07
C LEU A 235 -5.11 19.14 8.13
N ASP A 236 -3.85 18.95 7.73
CA ASP A 236 -2.65 18.88 8.58
C ASP A 236 -2.67 17.73 9.59
N GLN A 237 -2.44 16.52 9.13
CA GLN A 237 -2.38 15.33 9.95
C GLN A 237 -1.35 15.39 11.11
N TYR A 238 -0.37 16.31 11.04
CA TYR A 238 0.70 16.42 12.02
C TYR A 238 0.30 17.22 13.26
N ARG A 239 -0.68 18.12 13.14
CA ARG A 239 -1.12 19.03 14.22
C ARG A 239 -2.61 18.98 14.51
N ASN A 240 -3.41 18.42 13.61
CA ASN A 240 -4.85 18.39 13.73
C ASN A 240 -5.28 17.43 14.85
N ALA A 241 -6.01 17.97 15.83
CA ALA A 241 -6.54 17.21 16.96
C ALA A 241 -7.45 16.05 16.53
N SER A 242 -8.13 16.17 15.37
CA SER A 242 -8.98 15.10 14.82
C SER A 242 -8.21 13.78 14.61
N ASN A 243 -6.89 13.86 14.40
CA ASN A 243 -6.05 12.67 14.26
C ASN A 243 -6.03 11.83 15.56
N PRO A 244 -5.51 12.28 16.72
CA PRO A 244 -5.57 11.47 17.92
C PRO A 244 -6.99 11.25 18.43
N LEU A 245 -7.92 12.21 18.24
CA LEU A 245 -9.29 12.10 18.72
C LEU A 245 -10.06 10.96 18.07
N THR A 246 -9.94 10.75 16.76
CA THR A 246 -10.63 9.62 16.13
C THR A 246 -10.19 8.28 16.74
N HIS A 247 -8.92 8.14 17.11
CA HIS A 247 -8.41 6.94 17.74
C HIS A 247 -8.85 6.80 19.21
N TYR A 248 -8.92 7.90 19.92
CA TYR A 248 -9.43 7.95 21.28
C TYR A 248 -10.93 7.60 21.32
N ASP A 249 -11.73 8.20 20.42
CA ASP A 249 -13.19 8.06 20.41
C ASP A 249 -13.66 6.74 19.79
N THR A 250 -12.93 6.16 18.82
CA THR A 250 -13.40 5.00 18.06
C THR A 250 -12.46 3.80 18.14
N THR A 251 -11.23 3.89 17.68
CA THR A 251 -10.31 2.73 17.59
C THR A 251 -10.06 2.10 18.97
N ALA A 252 -9.86 2.92 19.99
CA ALA A 252 -9.65 2.45 21.35
C ALA A 252 -10.92 1.84 21.96
N GLU A 253 -12.09 2.40 21.68
CA GLU A 253 -13.37 1.82 22.12
C GLU A 253 -13.64 0.48 21.46
N GLU A 254 -13.34 0.35 20.14
CA GLU A 254 -13.40 -0.94 19.45
C GLU A 254 -12.50 -1.98 20.13
N LEU A 255 -11.26 -1.62 20.47
CA LEU A 255 -10.32 -2.51 21.17
C LEU A 255 -10.84 -2.92 22.55
N LEU A 256 -11.38 -1.98 23.31
CA LEU A 256 -11.95 -2.24 24.63
C LEU A 256 -13.14 -3.20 24.55
N GLN A 257 -14.03 -3.02 23.57
CA GLN A 257 -15.15 -3.92 23.34
C GLN A 257 -14.67 -5.30 22.89
N GLN A 258 -13.77 -5.39 21.90
CA GLN A 258 -13.26 -6.64 21.34
C GLN A 258 -12.43 -7.45 22.37
N CYS A 259 -11.78 -6.78 23.30
CA CYS A 259 -10.99 -7.40 24.36
C CYS A 259 -11.74 -7.50 25.69
N GLU A 260 -13.02 -7.11 25.78
CA GLU A 260 -13.80 -7.11 27.03
C GLU A 260 -13.09 -6.32 28.15
N GLY A 261 -12.44 -5.22 27.78
CA GLY A 261 -11.69 -4.37 28.71
C GLY A 261 -10.38 -4.97 29.23
N LYS A 262 -9.90 -6.10 28.70
CA LYS A 262 -8.69 -6.81 29.17
C LYS A 262 -7.57 -6.71 28.14
N ILE A 263 -6.70 -5.73 28.28
CA ILE A 263 -5.51 -5.50 27.43
C ILE A 263 -4.32 -5.26 28.35
N ASP A 264 -3.31 -6.13 28.30
CA ASP A 264 -2.11 -6.04 29.14
C ASP A 264 -0.97 -5.30 28.45
N MET A 265 -0.93 -5.36 27.10
CA MET A 265 0.07 -4.69 26.30
C MET A 265 -0.54 -4.23 24.97
N PHE A 266 -0.19 -3.02 24.55
CA PHE A 266 -0.53 -2.47 23.25
C PHE A 266 0.75 -2.06 22.52
N VAL A 267 0.95 -2.55 21.30
CA VAL A 267 2.14 -2.29 20.47
C VAL A 267 1.72 -1.57 19.19
N ALA A 268 2.28 -0.40 18.96
CA ALA A 268 2.01 0.38 17.76
C ALA A 268 3.25 1.07 17.21
N THR A 269 3.36 1.13 15.89
CA THR A 269 4.33 1.96 15.19
C THR A 269 3.91 3.42 15.22
N ALA A 270 4.88 4.33 15.26
CA ALA A 270 4.64 5.76 15.19
C ALA A 270 5.03 6.32 13.81
N GLY A 271 4.08 6.98 13.14
CA GLY A 271 4.30 7.92 12.07
C GLY A 271 3.96 9.31 12.60
N THR A 272 2.77 9.88 12.25
CA THR A 272 2.31 11.14 12.91
C THR A 272 2.15 11.01 14.41
N GLY A 273 1.98 9.78 14.92
CA GLY A 273 1.81 9.49 16.35
C GLY A 273 0.38 9.59 16.84
N GLY A 274 -0.57 10.06 16.03
CA GLY A 274 -1.96 10.23 16.47
C GLY A 274 -2.62 8.91 16.91
N THR A 275 -2.32 7.81 16.23
CA THR A 275 -2.84 6.47 16.56
C THR A 275 -2.41 6.04 17.97
N ILE A 276 -1.09 6.04 18.21
CA ILE A 276 -0.57 5.62 19.51
C ILE A 276 -1.02 6.59 20.62
N THR A 277 -1.04 7.89 20.37
CA THR A 277 -1.49 8.90 21.32
C THR A 277 -2.96 8.69 21.70
N GLY A 278 -3.86 8.62 20.73
CA GLY A 278 -5.30 8.50 21.00
C GLY A 278 -5.66 7.21 21.72
N ILE A 279 -5.14 6.08 21.24
CA ILE A 279 -5.39 4.77 21.86
C ILE A 279 -4.80 4.71 23.26
N SER A 280 -3.55 5.16 23.44
CA SER A 280 -2.88 5.07 24.73
C SER A 280 -3.57 5.89 25.81
N ARG A 281 -4.00 7.12 25.49
CA ARG A 281 -4.77 7.96 26.41
C ARG A 281 -6.02 7.25 26.92
N LYS A 282 -6.81 6.65 26.02
CA LYS A 282 -8.00 5.88 26.38
C LYS A 282 -7.65 4.62 27.18
N LEU A 283 -6.62 3.87 26.76
CA LEU A 283 -6.20 2.67 27.50
C LEU A 283 -5.67 2.99 28.90
N LYS A 284 -4.92 4.09 29.08
CA LYS A 284 -4.48 4.53 30.42
C LYS A 284 -5.66 4.89 31.33
N GLU A 285 -6.78 5.36 30.78
CA GLU A 285 -8.00 5.62 31.53
C GLU A 285 -8.77 4.36 31.91
N LYS A 286 -8.88 3.40 30.98
CA LYS A 286 -9.76 2.23 31.10
C LYS A 286 -9.03 0.95 31.52
N CYS A 287 -7.77 0.82 31.15
CA CYS A 287 -6.88 -0.31 31.44
C CYS A 287 -5.54 0.24 31.98
N PRO A 288 -5.49 0.85 33.18
CA PRO A 288 -4.29 1.57 33.66
C PRO A 288 -3.04 0.68 33.78
N GLY A 289 -3.21 -0.64 33.90
CA GLY A 289 -2.12 -1.62 33.89
C GLY A 289 -1.59 -1.99 32.50
N CYS A 290 -2.22 -1.51 31.41
CA CYS A 290 -1.79 -1.78 30.06
C CYS A 290 -0.45 -1.10 29.75
N LYS A 291 0.54 -1.89 29.31
CA LYS A 291 1.83 -1.39 28.86
C LYS A 291 1.75 -0.93 27.42
N ILE A 292 2.12 0.32 27.17
CA ILE A 292 2.14 0.93 25.84
C ILE A 292 3.56 0.85 25.27
N ILE A 293 3.71 0.16 24.16
CA ILE A 293 4.98 -0.03 23.47
C ILE A 293 4.96 0.74 22.16
N GLY A 294 5.84 1.71 22.04
CA GLY A 294 6.08 2.48 20.83
C GLY A 294 7.15 1.83 19.96
N VAL A 295 6.92 1.80 18.66
CA VAL A 295 7.86 1.27 17.67
C VAL A 295 8.22 2.37 16.68
N ASP A 296 9.53 2.62 16.54
CA ASP A 296 10.09 3.65 15.69
C ASP A 296 11.24 3.05 14.86
N PRO A 297 11.33 3.30 13.53
CA PRO A 297 12.42 2.72 12.74
C PRO A 297 13.78 3.36 13.05
N GLU A 298 14.85 2.59 12.89
CA GLU A 298 16.21 3.14 12.88
C GLU A 298 16.33 4.22 11.80
N GLY A 299 16.90 5.37 12.14
CA GLY A 299 16.97 6.56 11.27
C GLY A 299 15.86 7.59 11.48
N SER A 300 14.87 7.28 12.31
CA SER A 300 13.83 8.21 12.79
C SER A 300 14.18 8.75 14.18
N ILE A 301 13.50 9.85 14.60
CA ILE A 301 13.78 10.53 15.89
C ILE A 301 12.57 10.52 16.86
N LEU A 302 11.56 9.69 16.62
CA LEU A 302 10.34 9.73 17.42
C LEU A 302 10.48 9.02 18.78
N ALA A 303 11.38 8.05 18.93
CA ALA A 303 11.56 7.29 20.15
C ALA A 303 12.15 8.13 21.31
N GLU A 304 11.84 7.71 22.53
CA GLU A 304 12.46 8.18 23.77
C GLU A 304 13.02 7.00 24.57
N PRO A 305 14.13 7.17 25.30
CA PRO A 305 14.95 8.40 25.39
C PRO A 305 15.72 8.67 24.07
N GLU A 306 16.23 9.90 23.89
CA GLU A 306 16.90 10.35 22.67
C GLU A 306 18.13 9.50 22.27
N GLU A 307 18.75 8.82 23.22
CA GLU A 307 19.85 7.89 22.99
C GLU A 307 19.50 6.78 22.03
N LEU A 308 18.23 6.36 21.96
CA LEU A 308 17.72 5.35 21.01
C LEU A 308 17.80 5.83 19.56
N ASN A 309 17.83 7.15 19.35
CA ASN A 309 17.85 7.75 18.01
C ASN A 309 19.28 7.95 17.46
N LYS A 310 20.32 7.64 18.26
CA LYS A 310 21.72 7.72 17.83
C LYS A 310 22.04 6.56 16.90
N THR A 311 22.19 6.85 15.61
CA THR A 311 22.51 5.87 14.58
C THR A 311 23.17 6.55 13.39
N ASP A 312 24.02 5.82 12.66
CA ASP A 312 24.59 6.27 11.39
C ASP A 312 23.59 6.09 10.22
N LYS A 313 22.48 5.40 10.45
CA LYS A 313 21.44 5.22 9.45
C LYS A 313 20.59 6.47 9.33
N THR A 314 20.50 7.01 8.12
CA THR A 314 19.70 8.19 7.78
C THR A 314 18.45 7.85 6.96
N MET A 315 18.33 6.60 6.50
CA MET A 315 17.25 6.13 5.64
C MET A 315 16.77 4.74 6.05
N TYR A 316 15.50 4.47 5.81
CA TYR A 316 14.84 3.18 5.96
C TYR A 316 13.81 2.99 4.84
N GLU A 317 13.50 1.73 4.52
CA GLU A 317 12.61 1.36 3.41
C GLU A 317 11.16 1.15 3.84
N VAL A 318 10.89 0.88 5.13
CA VAL A 318 9.51 0.77 5.65
C VAL A 318 8.81 2.11 5.51
N GLU A 319 7.64 2.09 4.88
CA GLU A 319 6.86 3.30 4.63
C GLU A 319 5.79 3.54 5.71
N GLY A 320 5.45 4.82 5.92
CA GLY A 320 4.33 5.25 6.75
C GLY A 320 4.62 5.38 8.24
N ILE A 321 5.85 5.10 8.66
CA ILE A 321 6.34 5.24 10.04
C ILE A 321 7.66 6.01 10.07
N GLY A 322 7.96 6.61 11.22
CA GLY A 322 9.19 7.38 11.43
C GLY A 322 9.16 8.76 10.76
N TYR A 323 9.82 9.73 11.39
CA TYR A 323 10.04 11.08 10.86
C TYR A 323 11.36 11.66 11.36
N ASP A 324 11.80 12.75 10.71
CA ASP A 324 12.93 13.61 11.06
C ASP A 324 12.50 14.82 11.93
N PHE A 325 11.27 14.82 12.41
CA PHE A 325 10.69 15.77 13.37
C PHE A 325 9.65 15.07 14.25
N VAL A 326 9.35 15.63 15.41
CA VAL A 326 8.31 15.12 16.31
C VAL A 326 7.00 15.85 16.04
N PRO A 327 5.98 15.18 15.45
CA PRO A 327 4.70 15.81 15.16
C PRO A 327 3.98 16.29 16.44
N THR A 328 3.25 17.39 16.32
CA THR A 328 2.51 17.99 17.44
C THR A 328 1.51 17.03 18.09
N VAL A 329 0.91 16.12 17.30
CA VAL A 329 -0.09 15.16 17.79
C VAL A 329 0.52 13.93 18.47
N LEU A 330 1.84 13.77 18.45
CA LEU A 330 2.51 12.69 19.16
C LEU A 330 2.74 13.06 20.64
N ASP A 331 2.05 12.38 21.52
CA ASP A 331 2.27 12.46 22.96
C ASP A 331 3.14 11.30 23.44
N ARG A 332 4.46 11.53 23.47
CA ARG A 332 5.44 10.49 23.87
C ARG A 332 5.31 10.08 25.32
N SER A 333 4.77 10.95 26.17
CA SER A 333 4.59 10.68 27.61
C SER A 333 3.59 9.54 27.89
N MET A 334 2.78 9.16 26.92
CA MET A 334 1.83 8.05 27.05
C MET A 334 2.46 6.69 26.74
N VAL A 335 3.68 6.66 26.21
CA VAL A 335 4.39 5.44 25.83
C VAL A 335 5.30 4.98 26.97
N ASP A 336 5.09 3.77 27.48
CA ASP A 336 5.86 3.24 28.61
C ASP A 336 7.26 2.79 28.19
N ARG A 337 7.42 2.33 26.93
CA ARG A 337 8.72 1.92 26.39
C ARG A 337 8.75 2.04 24.88
N TRP A 338 9.85 2.57 24.36
CA TRP A 338 10.14 2.63 22.93
C TRP A 338 11.14 1.56 22.52
N TYR A 339 10.96 1.05 21.29
CA TYR A 339 11.89 0.16 20.63
C TYR A 339 12.18 0.66 19.23
N LYS A 340 13.41 0.46 18.77
CA LYS A 340 13.78 0.67 17.37
C LYS A 340 13.54 -0.62 16.59
N SER A 341 13.01 -0.48 15.37
CA SER A 341 12.87 -1.56 14.39
C SER A 341 13.81 -1.32 13.21
N ASN A 342 14.23 -2.39 12.54
CA ASN A 342 14.99 -2.31 11.30
C ASN A 342 14.19 -2.91 10.14
N ASP A 343 14.61 -2.61 8.91
CA ASP A 343 13.91 -3.04 7.70
C ASP A 343 13.91 -4.57 7.52
N GLU A 344 15.05 -5.22 7.78
CA GLU A 344 15.20 -6.67 7.60
C GLU A 344 14.22 -7.47 8.48
N GLU A 345 14.20 -7.19 9.80
CA GLU A 345 13.25 -7.82 10.72
C GLU A 345 11.80 -7.47 10.33
N SER A 346 11.55 -6.23 9.95
CA SER A 346 10.21 -5.74 9.60
C SER A 346 9.64 -6.47 8.39
N PHE A 347 10.40 -6.58 7.30
CA PHE A 347 9.92 -7.26 6.10
C PHE A 347 9.88 -8.78 6.28
N THR A 348 10.80 -9.36 7.04
CA THR A 348 10.78 -10.79 7.38
C THR A 348 9.52 -11.15 8.15
N LEU A 349 9.18 -10.38 9.20
CA LEU A 349 7.97 -10.62 10.00
C LEU A 349 6.69 -10.31 9.22
N ALA A 350 6.67 -9.27 8.37
CA ALA A 350 5.52 -9.00 7.50
C ALA A 350 5.26 -10.18 6.54
N ARG A 351 6.29 -10.71 5.90
CA ARG A 351 6.19 -11.89 5.03
C ARG A 351 5.78 -13.16 5.80
N MET A 352 6.26 -13.31 7.04
CA MET A 352 5.87 -14.40 7.91
C MET A 352 4.39 -14.33 8.31
N LEU A 353 3.88 -13.14 8.68
CA LEU A 353 2.46 -12.88 8.97
C LEU A 353 1.57 -13.27 7.78
N ILE A 354 1.99 -12.93 6.56
CA ILE A 354 1.26 -13.27 5.34
C ILE A 354 1.26 -14.78 5.12
N ARG A 355 2.44 -15.42 5.16
CA ARG A 355 2.61 -16.83 4.82
C ARG A 355 2.00 -17.77 5.85
N GLU A 356 2.10 -17.45 7.12
CA GLU A 356 1.74 -18.37 8.20
C GLU A 356 0.37 -18.07 8.82
N GLU A 357 -0.01 -16.80 8.91
CA GLU A 357 -1.28 -16.40 9.51
C GLU A 357 -2.35 -15.94 8.47
N GLY A 358 -1.95 -15.77 7.19
CA GLY A 358 -2.86 -15.30 6.14
C GLY A 358 -3.21 -13.81 6.26
N LEU A 359 -2.46 -13.04 7.04
CA LEU A 359 -2.72 -11.62 7.30
C LEU A 359 -2.02 -10.76 6.24
N LEU A 360 -2.78 -10.21 5.28
CA LEU A 360 -2.27 -9.45 4.14
C LEU A 360 -1.89 -8.01 4.52
N CYS A 361 -0.94 -7.87 5.42
CA CYS A 361 -0.52 -6.60 6.02
C CYS A 361 0.69 -5.97 5.35
N GLY A 362 0.92 -4.67 5.59
CA GLY A 362 2.07 -3.91 5.11
C GLY A 362 3.34 -4.09 5.96
N GLY A 363 4.44 -3.48 5.51
CA GLY A 363 5.76 -3.59 6.16
C GLY A 363 5.78 -3.07 7.60
N SER A 364 5.05 -1.99 7.89
CA SER A 364 4.95 -1.42 9.25
C SER A 364 4.26 -2.36 10.26
N SER A 365 3.40 -3.29 9.79
CA SER A 365 2.87 -4.37 10.63
C SER A 365 3.96 -5.35 11.03
N GLY A 366 4.91 -5.62 10.13
CA GLY A 366 6.11 -6.39 10.45
C GLY A 366 7.00 -5.67 11.46
N SER A 367 7.17 -4.35 11.34
CA SER A 367 7.89 -3.54 12.34
C SER A 367 7.23 -3.65 13.73
N ALA A 368 5.91 -3.52 13.80
CA ALA A 368 5.17 -3.69 15.05
C ALA A 368 5.33 -5.10 15.61
N MET A 369 5.26 -6.12 14.75
CA MET A 369 5.40 -7.52 15.15
C MET A 369 6.81 -7.85 15.60
N SER A 370 7.88 -7.33 14.96
CA SER A 370 9.27 -7.56 15.35
C SER A 370 9.58 -7.10 16.78
N VAL A 371 8.90 -6.03 17.19
CA VAL A 371 8.97 -5.52 18.57
C VAL A 371 8.03 -6.30 19.50
N ALA A 372 6.82 -6.60 19.03
CA ALA A 372 5.84 -7.32 19.84
C ALA A 372 6.37 -8.68 20.31
N VAL A 373 7.05 -9.46 19.45
CA VAL A 373 7.63 -10.75 19.81
C VAL A 373 8.77 -10.63 20.84
N LYS A 374 9.39 -9.46 20.95
CA LYS A 374 10.42 -9.15 21.95
C LYS A 374 9.78 -8.68 23.26
N ALA A 375 8.86 -7.70 23.18
CA ALA A 375 8.24 -7.08 24.36
C ALA A 375 7.27 -8.04 25.08
N ALA A 376 6.48 -8.81 24.33
CA ALA A 376 5.48 -9.71 24.90
C ALA A 376 6.06 -10.95 25.63
N LYS A 377 7.38 -11.17 25.59
CA LYS A 377 8.04 -12.22 26.39
C LYS A 377 7.86 -12.05 27.90
N GLU A 378 7.63 -10.82 28.36
CA GLU A 378 7.37 -10.51 29.77
C GLU A 378 5.93 -10.86 30.20
N LEU A 379 5.02 -11.08 29.25
CA LEU A 379 3.63 -11.41 29.54
C LEU A 379 3.45 -12.90 29.89
N LYS A 380 2.46 -13.16 30.71
CA LYS A 380 2.11 -14.51 31.21
C LYS A 380 0.93 -15.08 30.41
N GLU A 381 0.66 -16.35 30.64
CA GLU A 381 -0.56 -17.01 30.15
C GLU A 381 -1.81 -16.29 30.64
N GLY A 382 -2.82 -16.16 29.75
CA GLY A 382 -4.06 -15.43 30.01
C GLY A 382 -3.97 -13.91 29.84
N GLN A 383 -2.75 -13.35 29.64
CA GLN A 383 -2.56 -11.94 29.30
C GLN A 383 -2.66 -11.70 27.78
N ARG A 384 -3.04 -10.47 27.39
CA ARG A 384 -3.30 -10.10 26.01
C ARG A 384 -2.34 -9.01 25.52
N CYS A 385 -1.65 -9.28 24.43
CA CYS A 385 -0.85 -8.30 23.67
C CYS A 385 -1.59 -7.97 22.36
N VAL A 386 -2.00 -6.73 22.19
CA VAL A 386 -2.62 -6.21 20.97
C VAL A 386 -1.58 -5.49 20.14
N VAL A 387 -1.46 -5.85 18.87
CA VAL A 387 -0.53 -5.25 17.91
C VAL A 387 -1.32 -4.56 16.81
N MET A 388 -0.97 -3.30 16.52
CA MET A 388 -1.59 -2.52 15.45
C MET A 388 -1.00 -2.90 14.10
N PHE A 389 -1.87 -3.25 13.14
CA PHE A 389 -1.52 -3.52 11.74
C PHE A 389 -2.10 -2.42 10.85
N PRO A 390 -1.27 -1.40 10.51
CA PRO A 390 -1.78 -0.13 10.00
C PRO A 390 -2.34 -0.17 8.59
N ASP A 391 -1.78 -0.98 7.67
CA ASP A 391 -2.18 -0.96 6.27
C ASP A 391 -2.02 -2.31 5.56
N SER A 392 -2.44 -2.34 4.30
CA SER A 392 -2.48 -3.52 3.45
C SER A 392 -1.19 -3.74 2.68
N ILE A 393 -0.87 -5.01 2.44
CA ILE A 393 0.13 -5.48 1.48
C ILE A 393 -0.05 -4.88 0.07
N ARG A 394 -1.30 -4.58 -0.32
CA ARG A 394 -1.66 -4.08 -1.65
C ARG A 394 -0.94 -2.80 -2.03
N ASN A 395 -0.49 -2.03 -1.06
CA ASN A 395 0.30 -0.82 -1.27
C ASN A 395 1.79 -1.08 -1.57
N TYR A 396 2.24 -2.36 -1.60
CA TYR A 396 3.66 -2.74 -1.62
C TYR A 396 3.94 -3.95 -2.50
N MET A 397 3.10 -4.23 -3.50
CA MET A 397 3.21 -5.41 -4.36
C MET A 397 4.54 -5.47 -5.13
N SER A 398 5.06 -4.31 -5.54
CA SER A 398 6.35 -4.19 -6.25
C SER A 398 7.56 -4.06 -5.32
N LYS A 399 7.35 -4.00 -3.99
CA LYS A 399 8.40 -3.85 -2.99
C LYS A 399 8.66 -5.16 -2.23
N PHE A 400 8.46 -5.20 -0.91
CA PHE A 400 8.88 -6.32 -0.07
C PHE A 400 8.17 -7.67 -0.34
N LEU A 401 7.14 -7.71 -1.18
CA LEU A 401 6.61 -8.96 -1.72
C LEU A 401 7.47 -9.54 -2.83
N SER A 402 8.15 -8.69 -3.59
CA SER A 402 9.03 -9.10 -4.67
C SER A 402 10.36 -9.62 -4.11
N ASP A 403 10.66 -10.91 -4.32
CA ASP A 403 11.96 -11.48 -3.95
C ASP A 403 13.11 -10.73 -4.62
N LYS A 404 12.92 -10.31 -5.88
CA LYS A 404 13.91 -9.50 -6.59
C LYS A 404 14.21 -8.19 -5.87
N TRP A 405 13.18 -7.48 -5.39
CA TRP A 405 13.34 -6.25 -4.62
C TRP A 405 14.04 -6.51 -3.29
N MET A 406 13.64 -7.57 -2.58
CA MET A 406 14.26 -7.97 -1.30
C MET A 406 15.75 -8.28 -1.46
N ILE A 407 16.14 -8.96 -2.55
CA ILE A 407 17.54 -9.27 -2.86
C ILE A 407 18.30 -7.98 -3.21
N GLN A 408 17.74 -7.13 -4.07
CA GLN A 408 18.36 -5.86 -4.46
C GLN A 408 18.61 -4.93 -3.28
N LYS A 409 17.76 -5.01 -2.25
CA LYS A 409 17.91 -4.24 -0.99
C LYS A 409 18.76 -4.93 0.06
N GLY A 410 19.19 -6.16 -0.17
CA GLY A 410 20.02 -6.95 0.75
C GLY A 410 19.25 -7.56 1.93
N PHE A 411 17.92 -7.58 1.90
CA PHE A 411 17.06 -8.16 2.95
C PHE A 411 16.79 -9.66 2.75
N LEU A 412 17.18 -10.21 1.61
CA LEU A 412 17.05 -11.63 1.28
C LEU A 412 18.26 -12.05 0.45
N LYS A 413 18.83 -13.18 0.74
CA LYS A 413 19.89 -13.77 -0.09
C LYS A 413 19.27 -14.67 -1.15
N GLU A 414 19.85 -14.68 -2.33
CA GLU A 414 19.39 -15.53 -3.44
C GLU A 414 19.43 -17.02 -3.06
N GLU A 415 20.40 -17.39 -2.22
CA GLU A 415 20.56 -18.73 -1.68
C GLU A 415 19.38 -19.18 -0.80
N ASP A 416 18.73 -18.27 -0.09
CA ASP A 416 17.59 -18.56 0.80
C ASP A 416 16.29 -18.83 0.03
N LEU A 417 16.21 -18.38 -1.23
CA LEU A 417 15.08 -18.66 -2.12
C LEU A 417 15.11 -20.07 -2.69
N VAL A 418 16.28 -20.64 -2.75
CA VAL A 418 16.50 -21.98 -3.28
C VAL A 418 16.20 -23.03 -2.21
N LYS A 419 14.94 -23.10 -1.76
CA LYS A 419 14.43 -24.41 -1.34
C LYS A 419 14.50 -25.28 -2.57
N LYS A 420 15.61 -26.07 -2.68
CA LYS A 420 15.77 -27.01 -3.78
C LYS A 420 14.48 -27.86 -3.81
N PRO A 421 13.57 -27.64 -4.78
CA PRO A 421 12.39 -28.48 -4.87
C PRO A 421 12.87 -29.91 -5.07
N TRP A 422 12.06 -30.90 -4.75
CA TRP A 422 12.42 -32.32 -4.86
C TRP A 422 12.97 -32.70 -6.25
N TRP A 423 12.57 -31.95 -7.31
CA TRP A 423 13.01 -32.14 -8.68
C TRP A 423 14.32 -31.40 -9.06
N TRP A 424 14.93 -30.61 -8.12
CA TRP A 424 16.08 -29.75 -8.42
C TRP A 424 17.30 -30.51 -8.96
N ASN A 425 17.55 -31.69 -8.41
CA ASN A 425 18.67 -32.56 -8.82
C ASN A 425 18.25 -33.65 -9.81
N ILE A 426 16.96 -33.74 -10.17
CA ILE A 426 16.47 -34.72 -11.13
C ILE A 426 16.92 -34.30 -12.53
N SER A 427 17.54 -35.22 -13.26
CA SER A 427 17.88 -34.98 -14.67
C SER A 427 16.65 -35.07 -15.57
N VAL A 428 16.66 -34.36 -16.69
CA VAL A 428 15.58 -34.47 -17.70
C VAL A 428 15.37 -35.91 -18.14
N GLN A 429 16.43 -36.71 -18.17
CA GLN A 429 16.40 -38.12 -18.55
C GLN A 429 15.54 -38.96 -17.58
N GLU A 430 15.54 -38.63 -16.28
CA GLU A 430 14.75 -39.34 -15.26
C GLU A 430 13.23 -39.04 -15.35
N LEU A 431 12.84 -38.00 -16.06
CA LEU A 431 11.43 -37.63 -16.25
C LEU A 431 10.67 -38.51 -17.23
N SER A 432 11.33 -39.48 -17.88
CA SER A 432 10.71 -40.41 -18.84
C SER A 432 9.83 -39.69 -19.89
N LEU A 433 10.34 -38.58 -20.44
CA LEU A 433 9.60 -37.77 -21.40
C LEU A 433 9.39 -38.53 -22.71
N SER A 434 8.20 -38.45 -23.27
CA SER A 434 7.90 -38.94 -24.59
C SER A 434 8.63 -38.11 -25.66
N ALA A 435 8.90 -38.70 -26.83
CA ALA A 435 9.43 -37.94 -27.95
C ALA A 435 8.53 -36.76 -28.28
N PRO A 436 9.10 -35.56 -28.47
CA PRO A 436 8.29 -34.38 -28.77
C PRO A 436 7.59 -34.54 -30.14
N LEU A 437 6.35 -34.01 -30.22
CA LEU A 437 5.72 -33.79 -31.51
C LEU A 437 6.58 -32.80 -32.30
N THR A 438 6.89 -33.12 -33.57
CA THR A 438 7.64 -32.23 -34.45
C THR A 438 6.92 -32.09 -35.79
N VAL A 439 7.21 -31.03 -36.54
CA VAL A 439 6.73 -30.84 -37.92
C VAL A 439 7.87 -30.49 -38.82
N LEU A 440 7.75 -30.86 -40.09
CA LEU A 440 8.71 -30.47 -41.14
C LEU A 440 8.45 -29.03 -41.60
N PRO A 441 9.46 -28.29 -42.06
CA PRO A 441 9.33 -26.89 -42.47
C PRO A 441 8.37 -26.68 -43.64
N THR A 442 8.15 -27.72 -44.46
CA THR A 442 7.25 -27.74 -45.62
C THR A 442 5.77 -27.95 -45.28
N VAL A 443 5.45 -28.30 -44.04
CA VAL A 443 4.05 -28.44 -43.60
C VAL A 443 3.37 -27.07 -43.62
N THR A 444 2.12 -27.02 -44.11
CA THR A 444 1.39 -25.74 -44.16
C THR A 444 1.01 -25.21 -42.80
N CYS A 445 0.85 -23.89 -42.68
CA CYS A 445 0.39 -23.24 -41.47
C CYS A 445 -0.96 -23.79 -41.00
N ALA A 446 -1.92 -24.00 -41.93
CA ALA A 446 -3.23 -24.59 -41.62
C ALA A 446 -3.09 -25.99 -41.02
N LYS A 447 -2.28 -26.86 -41.66
CA LYS A 447 -2.08 -28.23 -41.15
C LYS A 447 -1.35 -28.27 -39.82
N THR A 448 -0.41 -27.36 -39.60
CA THR A 448 0.28 -27.24 -38.29
C THR A 448 -0.69 -26.81 -37.18
N VAL A 449 -1.61 -25.87 -37.44
CA VAL A 449 -2.66 -25.46 -36.49
C VAL A 449 -3.59 -26.65 -36.18
N GLU A 450 -3.96 -27.43 -37.20
CA GLU A 450 -4.80 -28.64 -37.03
C GLU A 450 -4.10 -29.66 -36.12
N ILE A 451 -2.84 -29.99 -36.41
CA ILE A 451 -2.03 -30.93 -35.62
C ILE A 451 -1.92 -30.47 -34.15
N LEU A 452 -1.64 -29.19 -33.90
CA LEU A 452 -1.54 -28.63 -32.55
C LEU A 452 -2.86 -28.77 -31.78
N ARG A 453 -3.99 -28.45 -32.45
CA ARG A 453 -5.32 -28.57 -31.84
C ARG A 453 -5.69 -30.01 -31.52
N GLU A 454 -5.49 -30.93 -32.48
CA GLU A 454 -5.80 -32.36 -32.30
C GLU A 454 -5.00 -32.99 -31.16
N LYS A 455 -3.73 -32.60 -31.03
CA LYS A 455 -2.82 -33.15 -30.01
C LYS A 455 -2.83 -32.38 -28.69
N GLY A 456 -3.53 -31.26 -28.63
CA GLY A 456 -3.63 -30.44 -27.42
C GLY A 456 -2.33 -29.69 -27.04
N PHE A 457 -1.52 -29.31 -28.04
CA PHE A 457 -0.29 -28.56 -27.82
C PHE A 457 -0.43 -27.12 -28.32
N ASP A 458 0.23 -26.18 -27.63
CA ASP A 458 0.28 -24.77 -28.00
C ASP A 458 1.51 -24.42 -28.87
N GLN A 459 2.50 -25.31 -28.94
CA GLN A 459 3.74 -25.10 -29.66
C GLN A 459 4.34 -26.42 -30.19
N VAL A 460 5.14 -26.30 -31.24
CA VAL A 460 5.82 -27.46 -31.83
C VAL A 460 7.17 -27.06 -32.39
N PRO A 461 8.25 -27.88 -32.21
CA PRO A 461 9.50 -27.74 -32.92
C PRO A 461 9.33 -28.00 -34.39
N VAL A 462 9.97 -27.19 -35.22
CA VAL A 462 10.13 -27.46 -36.66
C VAL A 462 11.51 -28.06 -36.86
N VAL A 463 11.56 -29.25 -37.43
CA VAL A 463 12.80 -30.01 -37.63
C VAL A 463 13.00 -30.30 -39.12
N ASP A 464 14.26 -30.40 -39.53
CA ASP A 464 14.58 -30.88 -40.88
C ASP A 464 14.49 -32.42 -40.96
N GLU A 465 14.75 -32.98 -42.16
CA GLU A 465 14.72 -34.43 -42.40
C GLU A 465 15.76 -35.19 -41.57
N SER A 466 16.81 -34.54 -41.13
CA SER A 466 17.84 -35.12 -40.24
C SER A 466 17.48 -35.04 -38.77
N GLY A 467 16.36 -34.38 -38.38
CA GLY A 467 15.92 -34.18 -37.02
C GLY A 467 16.54 -32.96 -36.34
N VAL A 468 17.26 -32.11 -37.06
CA VAL A 468 17.82 -30.87 -36.53
C VAL A 468 16.71 -29.84 -36.32
N ILE A 469 16.64 -29.23 -35.15
CA ILE A 469 15.63 -28.21 -34.82
C ILE A 469 15.99 -26.91 -35.54
N LEU A 470 15.13 -26.50 -36.47
CA LEU A 470 15.25 -25.24 -37.21
C LEU A 470 14.68 -24.06 -36.43
N GLY A 471 13.74 -24.33 -35.55
CA GLY A 471 13.08 -23.33 -34.69
C GLY A 471 11.81 -23.86 -34.08
N MET A 472 11.02 -22.95 -33.54
CA MET A 472 9.74 -23.25 -32.89
C MET A 472 8.62 -22.47 -33.57
N VAL A 473 7.42 -23.03 -33.56
CA VAL A 473 6.19 -22.28 -33.86
C VAL A 473 5.20 -22.45 -32.72
N THR A 474 4.44 -21.41 -32.45
CA THR A 474 3.34 -21.44 -31.47
C THR A 474 2.03 -21.15 -32.16
N LEU A 475 0.94 -21.67 -31.62
CA LEU A 475 -0.40 -21.39 -32.13
C LEU A 475 -0.67 -19.86 -32.17
N GLY A 476 -0.28 -19.13 -31.13
CA GLY A 476 -0.41 -17.67 -31.06
C GLY A 476 0.39 -16.94 -32.14
N ASN A 477 1.65 -17.33 -32.38
CA ASN A 477 2.50 -16.72 -33.41
C ASN A 477 1.94 -16.94 -34.82
N MET A 478 1.50 -18.17 -35.13
CA MET A 478 0.88 -18.49 -36.42
C MET A 478 -0.41 -17.72 -36.64
N LEU A 479 -1.33 -17.70 -35.64
CA LEU A 479 -2.58 -16.96 -35.75
C LEU A 479 -2.34 -15.46 -35.92
N SER A 480 -1.40 -14.89 -35.18
CA SER A 480 -1.03 -13.47 -35.30
C SER A 480 -0.49 -13.16 -36.72
N SER A 481 0.33 -14.03 -37.27
CA SER A 481 0.90 -13.86 -38.62
C SER A 481 -0.17 -14.01 -39.71
N LEU A 482 -1.12 -14.92 -39.54
CA LEU A 482 -2.26 -15.12 -40.46
C LEU A 482 -3.20 -13.91 -40.42
N LEU A 483 -3.55 -13.41 -39.22
CA LEU A 483 -4.44 -12.24 -39.03
C LEU A 483 -3.80 -10.96 -39.56
N ALA A 484 -2.47 -10.83 -39.44
CA ALA A 484 -1.72 -9.69 -39.97
C ALA A 484 -1.48 -9.76 -41.49
N GLY A 485 -1.94 -10.83 -42.17
CA GLY A 485 -1.76 -11.03 -43.59
C GLY A 485 -0.30 -11.29 -44.02
N LYS A 486 0.59 -11.62 -43.08
CA LYS A 486 2.00 -11.92 -43.36
C LYS A 486 2.19 -13.27 -44.04
N VAL A 487 1.30 -14.21 -43.77
CA VAL A 487 1.26 -15.53 -44.37
C VAL A 487 -0.17 -15.97 -44.65
N GLN A 488 -0.34 -16.87 -45.60
CA GLN A 488 -1.61 -17.51 -45.92
C GLN A 488 -1.71 -18.90 -45.25
N PRO A 489 -2.90 -19.44 -45.03
CA PRO A 489 -3.07 -20.77 -44.44
C PRO A 489 -2.34 -21.87 -45.22
N SER A 490 -2.20 -21.72 -46.55
CA SER A 490 -1.50 -22.61 -47.44
C SER A 490 0.02 -22.45 -47.47
N ASP A 491 0.54 -21.40 -46.84
CA ASP A 491 1.99 -21.18 -46.77
C ASP A 491 2.67 -22.19 -45.85
N GLU A 492 3.93 -22.49 -46.17
CA GLU A 492 4.76 -23.36 -45.34
C GLU A 492 5.01 -22.72 -43.95
N VAL A 493 5.05 -23.58 -42.91
CA VAL A 493 5.32 -23.17 -41.56
C VAL A 493 6.72 -22.57 -41.36
N SER A 494 7.65 -22.88 -42.28
CA SER A 494 8.99 -22.29 -42.34
C SER A 494 9.00 -20.77 -42.31
N LYS A 495 7.96 -20.11 -42.84
CA LYS A 495 7.83 -18.64 -42.90
C LYS A 495 7.53 -17.98 -41.55
N VAL A 496 7.07 -18.74 -40.56
CA VAL A 496 6.65 -18.25 -39.22
C VAL A 496 7.47 -18.82 -38.08
N ILE A 497 8.57 -19.50 -38.38
CA ILE A 497 9.49 -20.03 -37.37
C ILE A 497 10.15 -18.88 -36.59
N TYR A 498 10.16 -18.97 -35.25
CA TYR A 498 11.03 -18.14 -34.44
C TYR A 498 12.23 -18.95 -33.94
N LYS A 499 13.41 -18.29 -33.93
CA LYS A 499 14.70 -18.94 -33.63
C LYS A 499 15.18 -18.68 -32.19
N GLN A 500 14.51 -17.83 -31.45
CA GLN A 500 14.86 -17.52 -30.06
C GLN A 500 14.21 -18.52 -29.11
N PHE A 501 14.77 -19.72 -29.03
CA PHE A 501 14.33 -20.76 -28.08
C PHE A 501 15.54 -21.38 -27.38
N LYS A 502 15.33 -21.90 -26.18
CA LYS A 502 16.39 -22.59 -25.44
C LYS A 502 16.25 -24.08 -25.62
N GLN A 503 17.37 -24.72 -25.90
CA GLN A 503 17.49 -26.18 -25.93
C GLN A 503 18.18 -26.65 -24.65
N THR A 504 17.74 -27.78 -24.12
CA THR A 504 18.41 -28.46 -23.02
C THR A 504 18.67 -29.93 -23.41
N ASN A 505 19.76 -30.48 -22.92
CA ASN A 505 20.07 -31.88 -23.14
C ASN A 505 19.48 -32.77 -22.02
N ASN A 506 19.44 -34.07 -22.27
CA ASN A 506 18.87 -35.02 -21.31
C ASN A 506 19.63 -35.10 -19.96
N GLN A 507 20.87 -34.60 -19.89
CA GLN A 507 21.68 -34.58 -18.70
C GLN A 507 21.47 -33.27 -17.86
N ALA A 508 20.69 -32.32 -18.37
CA ALA A 508 20.40 -31.11 -17.65
C ALA A 508 19.60 -31.43 -16.37
N SER A 509 20.03 -30.89 -15.24
CA SER A 509 19.30 -30.96 -13.96
C SER A 509 18.28 -29.81 -13.84
N GLY A 510 17.35 -29.95 -12.91
CA GLY A 510 16.43 -28.87 -12.56
C GLY A 510 17.14 -27.56 -12.21
N GLU A 511 18.31 -27.64 -11.55
CA GLU A 511 19.18 -26.50 -11.26
C GLU A 511 19.61 -25.76 -12.54
N ASN A 512 20.08 -26.49 -13.53
CA ASN A 512 20.53 -25.91 -14.82
C ASN A 512 19.38 -25.27 -15.59
N MET A 513 18.17 -25.83 -15.50
CA MET A 513 16.98 -25.26 -16.12
C MET A 513 16.57 -23.90 -15.52
N VAL A 514 16.70 -23.75 -14.20
CA VAL A 514 16.36 -22.50 -13.49
C VAL A 514 17.42 -21.43 -13.69
N ARG A 515 18.71 -21.77 -13.57
CA ARG A 515 19.82 -20.83 -13.82
C ARG A 515 19.79 -20.24 -15.23
N ASN A 516 19.40 -21.03 -16.22
CA ASN A 516 19.27 -20.55 -17.61
C ASN A 516 18.06 -19.64 -17.88
N LYS A 517 17.13 -19.46 -16.92
CA LYS A 517 16.05 -18.46 -17.00
C LYS A 517 16.48 -17.06 -16.53
N ALA A 518 17.63 -16.93 -15.89
CA ALA A 518 18.12 -15.68 -15.29
C ALA A 518 19.03 -14.86 -16.24
N VAL A 519 19.13 -15.20 -17.51
CA VAL A 519 19.89 -14.43 -18.54
C VAL A 519 18.94 -13.86 -19.58
#